data_06785e6a46d339cd95a0e99aaca47f1b
#
_entry.id   06785e6a46d339cd95a0e99aaca47f1b
#
_cell.length_a   1.000
_cell.length_b   1.000
_cell.length_c   1.000
_cell.angle_alpha   90.00
_cell.angle_beta   90.00
_cell.angle_gamma   90.00
#
_symmetry.space_group_name_H-M   'P 1'
#
loop_
_entity.id
_entity.type
_entity.pdbx_description
1 polymer ?
#
loop_
_entity_poly.entity_id
_entity_poly.type
_entity_poly.pdbx_seq_one_letter_code
_entity_poly.pdbx_strand_id
1 'polypeptide(L)'
;MHKSLIKSQSAIVDEKDNLIKAFGNVSVKSNDGKKLLTDSLLWDNSSDKIFTEATLEFITSDTDTFYGKGFESNIDLTNWNILNPRGSINNE
;
A
#
# COMPACT_ATOMS: atom_id res chain seq x y z
N MET A 1 -16.75 9.02 -5.04
CA MET A 1 -16.19 8.33 -3.90
C MET A 1 -15.01 7.49 -4.31
N HIS A 2 -13.90 7.76 -3.74
CA HIS A 2 -12.69 7.08 -4.14
C HIS A 2 -12.32 6.04 -3.12
N LYS A 3 -12.44 4.82 -3.49
CA LYS A 3 -12.04 3.75 -2.62
C LYS A 3 -11.10 2.84 -3.34
N SER A 4 -10.05 2.46 -2.65
CA SER A 4 -9.15 1.46 -3.17
C SER A 4 -9.68 0.09 -2.82
N LEU A 5 -9.33 -0.89 -3.62
CA LEU A 5 -9.67 -2.27 -3.34
C LEU A 5 -8.45 -2.93 -2.71
N ILE A 6 -8.63 -3.47 -1.52
CA ILE A 6 -7.55 -4.15 -0.80
C ILE A 6 -7.84 -5.64 -0.79
N LYS A 7 -6.89 -6.44 -1.24
CA LYS A 7 -7.00 -7.90 -1.22
C LYS A 7 -5.83 -8.47 -0.45
N SER A 8 -6.09 -9.54 0.29
CA SER A 8 -5.06 -10.24 1.03
C SER A 8 -5.52 -11.66 1.29
N GLN A 9 -4.59 -12.51 1.73
CA GLN A 9 -4.94 -13.88 2.09
C GLN A 9 -5.57 -13.94 3.48
N SER A 10 -5.17 -13.05 4.36
CA SER A 10 -5.69 -12.99 5.73
C SER A 10 -5.77 -11.55 6.19
N ALA A 11 -6.64 -11.30 7.14
CA ALA A 11 -6.73 -9.98 7.74
C ALA A 11 -7.17 -10.12 9.19
N ILE A 12 -6.67 -9.24 10.03
CA ILE A 12 -7.05 -9.15 11.44
C ILE A 12 -7.58 -7.76 11.68
N VAL A 13 -8.77 -7.68 12.25
CA VAL A 13 -9.38 -6.40 12.57
C VAL A 13 -9.21 -6.15 14.07
N ASP A 14 -8.58 -5.05 14.40
CA ASP A 14 -8.43 -4.61 15.77
C ASP A 14 -9.43 -3.49 16.02
N GLU A 15 -10.57 -3.83 16.56
CA GLU A 15 -11.64 -2.85 16.76
C GLU A 15 -11.28 -1.80 17.81
N LYS A 16 -10.45 -2.19 18.76
CA LYS A 16 -10.09 -1.28 19.82
C LYS A 16 -9.28 -0.10 19.30
N ASP A 17 -8.33 -0.37 18.42
CA ASP A 17 -7.50 0.66 17.86
C ASP A 17 -7.94 1.08 16.46
N ASN A 18 -9.02 0.48 15.97
CA ASN A 18 -9.58 0.79 14.66
C ASN A 18 -8.58 0.55 13.54
N LEU A 19 -7.85 -0.56 13.65
CA LEU A 19 -6.81 -0.94 12.70
C LEU A 19 -7.17 -2.24 12.02
N ILE A 20 -6.76 -2.36 10.77
CA ILE A 20 -6.91 -3.60 10.02
C ILE A 20 -5.52 -3.99 9.53
N LYS A 21 -5.11 -5.22 9.86
CA LYS A 21 -3.83 -5.74 9.42
C LYS A 21 -4.08 -6.80 8.37
N ALA A 22 -3.55 -6.60 7.19
CA ALA A 22 -3.69 -7.53 6.08
C ALA A 22 -2.37 -8.26 5.86
N PHE A 23 -2.45 -9.53 5.57
CA PHE A 23 -1.26 -10.38 5.40
C PHE A 23 -1.40 -11.28 4.19
N GLY A 24 -0.29 -11.54 3.57
CA GLY A 24 -0.20 -12.53 2.50
C GLY A 24 -0.66 -11.98 1.16
N ASN A 25 0.26 -11.74 0.27
CA ASN A 25 -0.03 -11.24 -1.08
C ASN A 25 -1.02 -10.08 -1.05
N VAL A 26 -0.69 -9.07 -0.27
CA VAL A 26 -1.56 -7.91 -0.14
C VAL A 26 -1.47 -7.07 -1.40
N SER A 27 -2.60 -6.69 -1.96
CA SER A 27 -2.63 -5.75 -3.07
C SER A 27 -3.65 -4.66 -2.78
N VAL A 28 -3.27 -3.43 -3.10
CA VAL A 28 -4.14 -2.29 -3.00
C VAL A 28 -4.24 -1.69 -4.39
N LYS A 29 -5.43 -1.52 -4.89
CA LYS A 29 -5.63 -0.98 -6.23
C LYS A 29 -6.51 0.24 -6.13
N SER A 30 -6.03 1.37 -6.61
CA SER A 30 -6.79 2.60 -6.54
C SER A 30 -7.69 2.75 -7.77
N ASN A 31 -8.63 3.68 -7.66
CA ASN A 31 -9.56 3.95 -8.73
C ASN A 31 -8.87 4.46 -9.99
N ASP A 32 -7.77 5.15 -9.86
CA ASP A 32 -7.07 5.73 -11.00
C ASP A 32 -5.96 4.84 -11.54
N GLY A 33 -5.92 3.59 -11.11
CA GLY A 33 -5.00 2.61 -11.71
C GLY A 33 -3.68 2.42 -11.02
N LYS A 34 -3.46 3.02 -9.87
CA LYS A 34 -2.26 2.74 -9.10
C LYS A 34 -2.40 1.42 -8.35
N LYS A 35 -1.30 0.76 -8.10
CA LYS A 35 -1.31 -0.54 -7.43
C LYS A 35 -0.14 -0.66 -6.46
N LEU A 36 -0.41 -1.19 -5.28
CA LEU A 36 0.62 -1.47 -4.29
C LEU A 36 0.61 -2.97 -4.01
N LEU A 37 1.77 -3.60 -4.08
CA LEU A 37 1.91 -5.02 -3.79
C LEU A 37 2.90 -5.17 -2.65
N THR A 38 2.51 -5.89 -1.61
CA THR A 38 3.36 -6.09 -0.43
C THR A 38 2.91 -7.35 0.29
N ASP A 39 3.67 -7.78 1.29
CA ASP A 39 3.33 -8.97 2.06
C ASP A 39 2.44 -8.67 3.25
N SER A 40 2.48 -7.46 3.75
CA SER A 40 1.64 -7.09 4.90
C SER A 40 1.33 -5.60 4.81
N LEU A 41 0.23 -5.21 5.41
CA LEU A 41 -0.23 -3.84 5.34
C LEU A 41 -1.05 -3.52 6.57
N LEU A 42 -0.85 -2.34 7.11
CA LEU A 42 -1.65 -1.83 8.20
C LEU A 42 -2.54 -0.72 7.66
N TRP A 43 -3.82 -0.83 7.89
CA TRP A 43 -4.79 0.19 7.49
C TRP A 43 -5.36 0.82 8.75
N ASP A 44 -5.10 2.11 8.93
CA ASP A 44 -5.67 2.88 10.04
C ASP A 44 -7.01 3.43 9.56
N ASN A 45 -8.07 2.78 9.99
CA ASN A 45 -9.41 3.13 9.55
C ASN A 45 -9.87 4.49 10.10
N SER A 46 -9.24 4.99 11.16
CA SER A 46 -9.60 6.29 11.71
C SER A 46 -9.13 7.43 10.84
N SER A 47 -7.95 7.30 10.26
CA SER A 47 -7.36 8.36 9.44
C SER A 47 -7.37 8.04 7.96
N ASP A 48 -7.87 6.86 7.58
CA ASP A 48 -7.87 6.38 6.20
C ASP A 48 -6.48 6.38 5.60
N LYS A 49 -5.51 5.91 6.38
CA LYS A 49 -4.13 5.82 5.93
C LYS A 49 -3.67 4.38 5.96
N ILE A 50 -2.76 4.06 5.06
CA ILE A 50 -2.17 2.74 5.01
C ILE A 50 -0.67 2.86 5.22
N PHE A 51 -0.09 1.81 5.77
CA PHE A 51 1.31 1.79 6.14
C PHE A 51 1.84 0.36 6.10
N THR A 52 3.06 0.18 5.65
CA THR A 52 3.74 -1.09 5.77
C THR A 52 5.22 -0.85 6.00
N GLU A 53 5.87 -1.80 6.70
CA GLU A 53 7.32 -1.79 6.84
C GLU A 53 7.96 -2.85 5.96
N ALA A 54 7.15 -3.63 5.27
CA ALA A 54 7.64 -4.73 4.43
C ALA A 54 8.17 -4.20 3.10
N THR A 55 8.84 -5.07 2.36
CA THR A 55 9.22 -4.74 1.01
C THR A 55 7.96 -4.63 0.16
N LEU A 56 8.04 -3.80 -0.86
CA LEU A 56 6.87 -3.51 -1.67
C LEU A 56 7.24 -3.22 -3.11
N GLU A 57 6.21 -3.28 -3.93
CA GLU A 57 6.29 -2.86 -5.31
C GLU A 57 5.11 -1.92 -5.52
N PHE A 58 5.37 -0.71 -5.99
CA PHE A 58 4.32 0.27 -6.22
C PHE A 58 4.30 0.64 -7.69
N ILE A 59 3.15 0.48 -8.33
CA ILE A 59 2.99 0.71 -9.76
C ILE A 59 2.07 1.89 -9.94
N THR A 60 2.54 2.90 -10.66
CA THR A 60 1.72 4.09 -10.91
C THR A 60 0.77 3.84 -12.07
N SER A 61 -0.15 4.76 -12.27
CA SER A 61 -1.10 4.64 -13.37
C SER A 61 -0.40 4.70 -14.74
N ASP A 62 0.81 5.21 -14.80
CA ASP A 62 1.59 5.21 -16.03
C ASP A 62 2.43 3.95 -16.17
N THR A 63 2.22 2.98 -15.30
CA THR A 63 2.91 1.71 -15.24
C THR A 63 4.39 1.80 -14.85
N ASP A 64 4.81 2.92 -14.28
CA ASP A 64 6.13 3.02 -13.68
C ASP A 64 6.14 2.20 -12.39
N THR A 65 7.18 1.44 -12.16
CA THR A 65 7.26 0.56 -11.00
C THR A 65 8.37 1.03 -10.07
N PHE A 66 8.04 1.17 -8.81
CA PHE A 66 8.99 1.55 -7.78
C PHE A 66 9.10 0.44 -6.75
N TYR A 67 10.31 0.19 -6.29
CA TYR A 67 10.58 -0.83 -5.27
C TYR A 67 11.11 -0.16 -4.01
N GLY A 68 10.83 -0.76 -2.88
CA GLY A 68 11.35 -0.21 -1.64
C GLY A 68 10.96 -1.06 -0.45
N LYS A 69 11.27 -0.53 0.72
CA LYS A 69 10.91 -1.14 1.98
C LYS A 69 10.28 -0.04 2.83
N GLY A 70 9.04 -0.25 3.22
CA GLY A 70 8.31 0.76 3.97
C GLY A 70 7.56 1.71 3.05
N PHE A 71 6.30 1.91 3.35
CA PHE A 71 5.42 2.72 2.51
C PHE A 71 4.33 3.32 3.38
N GLU A 72 3.96 4.54 3.10
CA GLU A 72 2.82 5.16 3.75
C GLU A 72 2.05 5.97 2.72
N SER A 73 0.75 6.02 2.88
CA SER A 73 -0.11 6.71 1.93
C SER A 73 -1.49 6.86 2.53
N ASN A 74 -2.30 7.73 1.96
CA ASN A 74 -3.72 7.67 2.24
C ASN A 74 -4.33 6.51 1.45
N ILE A 75 -5.55 6.12 1.81
CA ILE A 75 -6.15 4.90 1.29
C ILE A 75 -6.37 4.93 -0.23
N ASP A 76 -6.51 6.07 -0.82
CA ASP A 76 -6.72 6.19 -2.26
C ASP A 76 -5.42 6.32 -3.05
N LEU A 77 -4.27 6.21 -2.41
CA LEU A 77 -2.95 6.26 -3.02
C LEU A 77 -2.66 7.59 -3.74
N THR A 78 -3.27 8.68 -3.29
CA THR A 78 -2.99 9.99 -3.90
C THR A 78 -1.77 10.67 -3.28
N ASN A 79 -1.53 10.45 -1.97
CA ASN A 79 -0.36 10.99 -1.31
C ASN A 79 0.44 9.84 -0.75
N TRP A 80 1.43 9.39 -1.49
CA TRP A 80 2.20 8.20 -1.12
C TRP A 80 3.68 8.53 -0.96
N ASN A 81 4.35 7.72 -0.16
CA ASN A 81 5.76 7.90 0.11
C ASN A 81 6.40 6.54 0.39
N ILE A 82 7.50 6.26 -0.29
CA ILE A 82 8.28 5.06 -0.03
C ILE A 82 9.39 5.45 0.92
N LEU A 83 9.43 4.81 2.10
CA LEU A 83 10.33 5.22 3.16
C LEU A 83 11.78 4.90 2.86
N ASN A 84 12.03 3.73 2.25
CA ASN A 84 13.38 3.32 1.87
C ASN A 84 13.36 2.84 0.43
N PRO A 85 13.42 3.74 -0.54
CA PRO A 85 13.38 3.34 -1.93
C PRO A 85 14.59 2.49 -2.28
N ARG A 86 14.35 1.45 -3.06
CA ARG A 86 15.41 0.58 -3.50
C ARG A 86 15.56 0.72 -4.98
N GLY A 87 16.75 0.96 -5.41
CA GLY A 87 17.04 1.01 -6.77
C GLY A 87 15.96 1.50 -7.64
N SER A 88 16.31 2.33 -8.52
CA SER A 88 15.41 2.81 -9.44
C SER A 88 15.35 1.87 -10.58
N ILE A 89 14.25 1.77 -11.15
CA ILE A 89 14.12 1.00 -12.23
C ILE A 89 14.58 1.65 -13.44
N ASN A 90 14.89 2.78 -13.41
CA ASN A 90 15.36 3.36 -14.58
C ASN A 90 16.79 3.36 -14.64
N ASN A 91 16.87 3.29 -14.72
CA ASN A 91 17.77 3.56 -14.84
C ASN A 91 18.48 3.92 -15.36
N GLU A 92 18.55 4.17 -15.43
CA GLU A 92 19.02 4.58 -15.90
C GLU A 92 19.46 4.69 -16.04
#